data_6086d24108debd497ddd7a0c5abb104c
#
_entry.id   6086d24108debd497ddd7a0c5abb104c
#
_cell.length_a   1.000
_cell.length_b   1.000
_cell.length_c   1.000
_cell.angle_alpha   90.00
_cell.angle_beta   90.00
_cell.angle_gamma   90.00
#
_symmetry.space_group_name_H-M   'P 1'
#
loop_
_entity.id
_entity.type
_entity.pdbx_description
1 polymer ?
#
loop_
_entity_poly.entity_id
_entity_poly.type
_entity_poly.pdbx_seq_one_letter_code
_entity_poly.pdbx_strand_id
1 'polypeptide(L)'
;MTIRLTVRKADWLAHVHGVADVTPGLVPVVKGNGYGFRRWNLMEIAGELSREVAVGTVFEVRDTPSHITPIVLTPTMTAPPKNLPMNTVLTVGSPHHVVALTRAQWRGDVIVKLQSSTKRFGVALANLQ
;
A
#
# COMPACT_ATOMS: atom_id res chain seq x y z
N MET A 1 2.07 -0.55 -35.96
CA MET A 1 0.70 -0.72 -35.39
C MET A 1 0.69 -0.07 -34.01
N THR A 2 -0.24 0.84 -33.77
CA THR A 2 -0.34 1.51 -32.45
C THR A 2 -1.52 0.93 -31.69
N ILE A 3 -1.29 0.37 -30.50
CA ILE A 3 -2.35 -0.07 -29.60
C ILE A 3 -2.78 1.14 -28.77
N ARG A 4 -4.07 1.48 -28.77
CA ARG A 4 -4.65 2.54 -27.95
C ARG A 4 -5.60 1.94 -26.93
N LEU A 5 -5.40 2.26 -25.65
CA LEU A 5 -6.36 1.98 -24.58
C LEU A 5 -7.18 3.25 -24.34
N THR A 6 -8.50 3.11 -24.39
CA THR A 6 -9.41 4.21 -24.04
C THR A 6 -10.27 3.79 -22.86
N VAL A 7 -10.31 4.63 -21.81
CA VAL A 7 -11.12 4.40 -20.62
C VAL A 7 -12.24 5.42 -20.58
N ARG A 8 -13.48 4.96 -20.47
CA ARG A 8 -14.64 5.83 -20.22
C ARG A 8 -14.66 6.20 -18.74
N LYS A 9 -14.10 7.36 -18.41
CA LYS A 9 -13.85 7.79 -17.03
C LYS A 9 -15.10 7.72 -16.15
N ALA A 10 -16.24 8.22 -16.64
CA ALA A 10 -17.49 8.25 -15.87
C ALA A 10 -17.97 6.84 -15.46
N ASP A 11 -17.99 5.91 -16.42
CA ASP A 11 -18.43 4.54 -16.17
C ASP A 11 -17.49 3.81 -15.22
N TRP A 12 -16.18 4.05 -15.39
CA TRP A 12 -15.18 3.45 -14.51
C TRP A 12 -15.26 4.00 -13.07
N LEU A 13 -15.43 5.31 -12.89
CA LEU A 13 -15.64 5.91 -11.57
C LEU A 13 -16.91 5.38 -10.91
N ALA A 14 -18.04 5.33 -11.63
CA ALA A 14 -19.27 4.76 -11.11
C ALA A 14 -19.06 3.31 -10.63
N HIS A 15 -18.30 2.51 -11.39
CA HIS A 15 -18.00 1.14 -11.01
C HIS A 15 -17.14 1.05 -9.73
N VAL A 16 -16.04 1.80 -9.63
CA VAL A 16 -15.16 1.72 -8.45
C VAL A 16 -15.83 2.26 -7.19
N HIS A 17 -16.65 3.31 -7.27
CA HIS A 17 -17.49 3.78 -6.18
C HIS A 17 -18.52 2.71 -5.77
N GLY A 18 -19.21 2.09 -6.72
CA GLY A 18 -20.12 1.00 -6.41
C GLY A 18 -19.47 -0.19 -5.71
N VAL A 19 -18.21 -0.52 -6.04
CA VAL A 19 -17.45 -1.55 -5.32
C VAL A 19 -17.12 -1.08 -3.89
N ALA A 20 -16.71 0.17 -3.72
CA ALA A 20 -16.39 0.71 -2.41
C ALA A 20 -17.61 0.75 -1.47
N ASP A 21 -18.77 1.12 -1.99
CA ASP A 21 -20.03 1.21 -1.23
C ASP A 21 -20.47 -0.13 -0.65
N VAL A 22 -20.18 -1.24 -1.33
CA VAL A 22 -20.53 -2.59 -0.85
C VAL A 22 -19.37 -3.31 -0.15
N THR A 23 -18.23 -2.65 0.02
CA THR A 23 -17.02 -3.25 0.61
C THR A 23 -16.50 -2.37 1.75
N PRO A 24 -17.13 -2.42 2.94
CA PRO A 24 -16.67 -1.65 4.10
C PRO A 24 -15.20 -1.95 4.44
N GLY A 25 -14.40 -0.90 4.67
CA GLY A 25 -12.98 -1.05 5.00
C GLY A 25 -12.07 -1.33 3.78
N LEU A 26 -12.58 -1.11 2.55
CA LEU A 26 -11.76 -1.25 1.35
C LEU A 26 -10.56 -0.31 1.41
N VAL A 27 -9.38 -0.88 1.13
CA VAL A 27 -8.12 -0.13 0.97
C VAL A 27 -7.66 -0.28 -0.48
N PRO A 28 -7.72 0.78 -1.29
CA PRO A 28 -7.22 0.74 -2.68
C PRO A 28 -5.73 0.42 -2.74
N VAL A 29 -5.32 -0.33 -3.76
CA VAL A 29 -3.91 -0.65 -4.00
C VAL A 29 -3.42 0.12 -5.22
N VAL A 30 -2.48 1.03 -5.00
CA VAL A 30 -1.84 1.84 -6.06
C VAL A 30 -0.33 1.66 -5.97
N LYS A 31 0.21 0.74 -6.74
CA LYS A 31 1.65 0.38 -6.72
C LYS A 31 2.28 0.41 -8.09
N GLY A 32 3.62 0.43 -8.13
CA GLY A 32 4.39 0.49 -9.36
C GLY A 32 4.05 1.73 -10.19
N ASN A 33 3.78 1.56 -11.46
CA ASN A 33 3.35 2.64 -12.35
C ASN A 33 1.81 2.85 -12.36
N GLY A 34 1.09 2.35 -11.36
CA GLY A 34 -0.37 2.40 -11.31
C GLY A 34 -1.00 1.47 -12.34
N TYR A 35 -0.46 0.26 -12.50
CA TYR A 35 -0.96 -0.75 -13.44
C TYR A 35 -1.06 -0.25 -14.89
N GLY A 36 -0.18 0.67 -15.30
CA GLY A 36 -0.19 1.30 -16.62
C GLY A 36 -1.01 2.58 -16.73
N PHE A 37 -1.85 2.91 -15.73
CA PHE A 37 -2.69 4.12 -15.70
C PHE A 37 -1.97 5.34 -15.12
N ARG A 38 -0.72 5.19 -14.70
CA ARG A 38 0.10 6.13 -13.93
C ARG A 38 -0.39 6.27 -12.48
N ARG A 39 0.55 6.19 -11.54
CA ARG A 39 0.24 6.18 -10.09
C ARG A 39 -0.51 7.42 -9.61
N TRP A 40 -0.14 8.61 -10.08
CA TRP A 40 -0.80 9.85 -9.68
C TRP A 40 -2.29 9.93 -10.10
N ASN A 41 -2.66 9.41 -11.28
CA ASN A 41 -4.06 9.34 -11.70
C ASN A 41 -4.90 8.46 -10.77
N LEU A 42 -4.35 7.29 -10.41
CA LEU A 42 -5.06 6.35 -9.55
C LEU A 42 -5.06 6.81 -8.09
N MET A 43 -4.03 7.54 -7.66
CA MET A 43 -3.93 8.03 -6.29
C MET A 43 -5.02 9.06 -5.96
N GLU A 44 -5.34 9.95 -6.90
CA GLU A 44 -6.45 10.89 -6.77
C GLU A 44 -7.77 10.13 -6.48
N ILE A 45 -8.08 9.15 -7.30
CA ILE A 45 -9.31 8.35 -7.17
C ILE A 45 -9.28 7.47 -5.91
N ALA A 46 -8.14 6.87 -5.60
CA ALA A 46 -7.99 6.08 -4.39
C ALA A 46 -8.27 6.91 -3.13
N GLY A 47 -7.86 8.18 -3.12
CA GLY A 47 -8.12 9.12 -2.03
C GLY A 47 -9.60 9.52 -1.88
N GLU A 48 -10.40 9.41 -2.93
CA GLU A 48 -11.86 9.58 -2.85
C GLU A 48 -12.54 8.37 -2.20
N LEU A 49 -11.95 7.16 -2.37
CA LEU A 49 -12.54 5.90 -1.90
C LEU A 49 -12.16 5.56 -0.45
N SER A 50 -10.98 5.99 0.01
CA SER A 50 -10.46 5.62 1.32
C SER A 50 -9.46 6.65 1.84
N ARG A 51 -9.33 6.73 3.17
CA ARG A 51 -8.25 7.49 3.83
C ARG A 51 -6.95 6.71 3.91
N GLU A 52 -6.95 5.44 3.51
CA GLU A 52 -5.80 4.56 3.48
C GLU A 52 -5.58 4.07 2.06
N VAL A 53 -4.33 4.05 1.61
CA VAL A 53 -3.95 3.53 0.28
C VAL A 53 -2.73 2.64 0.41
N ALA A 54 -2.81 1.44 -0.13
CA ALA A 54 -1.68 0.53 -0.17
C ALA A 54 -0.77 0.83 -1.36
N VAL A 55 0.52 1.02 -1.08
CA VAL A 55 1.59 1.24 -2.06
C VAL A 55 2.58 0.07 -2.04
N GLY A 56 3.37 -0.10 -3.10
CA GLY A 56 4.29 -1.23 -3.20
C GLY A 56 5.48 -1.10 -2.28
N THR A 57 6.20 0.02 -2.33
CA THR A 57 7.46 0.24 -1.63
C THR A 57 7.49 1.57 -0.90
N VAL A 58 8.45 1.74 0.02
CA VAL A 58 8.66 3.01 0.75
C VAL A 58 8.94 4.21 -0.19
N PHE A 59 9.47 3.96 -1.38
CA PHE A 59 9.78 5.01 -2.35
C PHE A 59 8.53 5.56 -3.06
N GLU A 60 7.43 4.83 -3.01
CA GLU A 60 6.15 5.24 -3.62
C GLU A 60 5.32 6.13 -2.68
N VAL A 61 5.66 6.15 -1.39
CA VAL A 61 4.97 6.97 -0.38
C VAL A 61 4.98 8.47 -0.72
N ARG A 62 6.04 8.95 -1.37
CA ARG A 62 6.16 10.36 -1.80
C ARG A 62 5.03 10.84 -2.71
N ASP A 63 4.36 9.93 -3.41
CA ASP A 63 3.26 10.25 -4.33
C ASP A 63 1.89 10.17 -3.65
N THR A 64 1.87 9.87 -2.35
CA THR A 64 0.63 9.83 -1.55
C THR A 64 0.33 11.22 -0.99
N PRO A 65 -0.89 11.75 -1.19
CA PRO A 65 -1.30 13.00 -0.57
C PRO A 65 -1.20 12.96 0.96
N SER A 66 -0.87 14.09 1.59
CA SER A 66 -0.60 14.18 3.04
C SER A 66 -1.78 13.80 3.94
N HIS A 67 -3.01 13.88 3.42
CA HIS A 67 -4.23 13.52 4.16
C HIS A 67 -4.57 12.02 4.07
N ILE A 68 -3.78 11.23 3.32
CA ILE A 68 -3.95 9.79 3.14
C ILE A 68 -2.86 9.07 3.91
N THR A 69 -3.23 7.98 4.57
CA THR A 69 -2.30 7.07 5.24
C THR A 69 -1.76 6.04 4.25
N PRO A 70 -0.47 6.08 3.88
CA PRO A 70 0.12 5.08 3.02
C PRO A 70 0.44 3.79 3.79
N ILE A 71 -0.01 2.65 3.25
CA ILE A 71 0.32 1.32 3.74
C ILE A 71 1.33 0.70 2.78
N VAL A 72 2.56 0.50 3.22
CA VAL A 72 3.64 -0.05 2.40
C VAL A 72 3.60 -1.58 2.44
N LEU A 73 3.29 -2.20 1.30
CA LEU A 73 3.08 -3.65 1.21
C LEU A 73 4.37 -4.48 1.24
N THR A 74 5.48 -3.92 0.73
CA THR A 74 6.76 -4.63 0.69
C THR A 74 7.59 -4.32 1.94
N PRO A 75 7.90 -5.30 2.77
CA PRO A 75 8.78 -5.10 3.91
C PRO A 75 10.15 -4.60 3.50
N THR A 76 10.77 -3.77 4.33
CA THR A 76 12.15 -3.33 4.13
C THR A 76 13.11 -4.12 5.02
N MET A 77 14.24 -4.53 4.44
CA MET A 77 15.36 -5.18 5.16
C MET A 77 16.38 -4.16 5.68
N THR A 78 16.24 -2.91 5.29
CA THR A 78 17.11 -1.79 5.65
C THR A 78 16.30 -0.71 6.36
N ALA A 79 17.00 0.28 6.91
CA ALA A 79 16.33 1.44 7.49
C ALA A 79 15.43 2.12 6.44
N PRO A 80 14.17 2.43 6.78
CA PRO A 80 13.30 3.20 5.90
C PRO A 80 13.86 4.63 5.72
N PRO A 81 13.50 5.32 4.62
CA PRO A 81 13.87 6.71 4.43
C PRO A 81 13.48 7.59 5.63
N LYS A 82 14.37 8.46 6.08
CA LYS A 82 14.12 9.32 7.26
C LYS A 82 13.00 10.34 7.06
N ASN A 83 12.66 10.64 5.81
CA ASN A 83 11.62 11.60 5.44
C ASN A 83 10.26 10.97 5.19
N LEU A 84 10.05 9.72 5.60
CA LEU A 84 8.71 9.13 5.54
C LEU A 84 7.75 9.88 6.47
N PRO A 85 6.51 10.17 6.01
CA PRO A 85 5.46 10.68 6.88
C PRO A 85 5.22 9.76 8.07
N MET A 86 5.01 10.31 9.25
CA MET A 86 4.80 9.55 10.49
C MET A 86 3.52 8.68 10.48
N ASN A 87 2.54 9.05 9.66
CA ASN A 87 1.34 8.24 9.43
C ASN A 87 1.55 7.07 8.46
N THR A 88 2.78 6.84 7.98
CA THR A 88 3.09 5.69 7.13
C THR A 88 3.01 4.40 7.94
N VAL A 89 2.30 3.41 7.41
CA VAL A 89 2.22 2.07 7.97
C VAL A 89 3.16 1.14 7.21
N LEU A 90 4.10 0.51 7.91
CA LEU A 90 5.07 -0.40 7.30
C LEU A 90 4.68 -1.86 7.55
N THR A 91 4.93 -2.73 6.57
CA THR A 91 4.67 -4.16 6.70
C THR A 91 5.89 -4.87 7.26
N VAL A 92 5.69 -5.72 8.26
CA VAL A 92 6.68 -6.68 8.76
C VAL A 92 6.19 -8.11 8.52
N GLY A 93 7.07 -8.96 8.04
CA GLY A 93 6.73 -10.36 7.70
C GLY A 93 7.80 -11.34 8.18
N SER A 94 8.75 -10.86 9.00
CA SER A 94 9.79 -11.68 9.63
C SER A 94 10.45 -10.92 10.79
N PRO A 95 11.13 -11.62 11.72
CA PRO A 95 11.92 -10.97 12.77
C PRO A 95 13.00 -10.02 12.24
N HIS A 96 13.58 -10.30 11.07
CA HIS A 96 14.58 -9.43 10.45
C HIS A 96 14.03 -8.05 10.12
N HIS A 97 12.77 -7.96 9.66
CA HIS A 97 12.12 -6.67 9.39
C HIS A 97 11.91 -5.88 10.68
N VAL A 98 11.52 -6.54 11.77
CA VAL A 98 11.37 -5.90 13.09
C VAL A 98 12.70 -5.35 13.56
N VAL A 99 13.78 -6.14 13.48
CA VAL A 99 15.14 -5.70 13.85
C VAL A 99 15.58 -4.47 13.02
N ALA A 100 15.31 -4.47 11.71
CA ALA A 100 15.64 -3.35 10.83
C ALA A 100 14.92 -2.06 11.27
N LEU A 101 13.62 -2.15 11.55
CA LEU A 101 12.81 -1.01 12.01
C LEU A 101 13.22 -0.53 13.40
N THR A 102 13.52 -1.45 14.32
CA THR A 102 14.00 -1.10 15.67
C THR A 102 15.34 -0.36 15.61
N ARG A 103 16.29 -0.83 14.80
CA ARG A 103 17.57 -0.16 14.59
C ARG A 103 17.42 1.22 13.95
N ALA A 104 16.43 1.38 13.07
CA ALA A 104 16.08 2.65 12.46
C ALA A 104 15.29 3.58 13.40
N GLN A 105 14.95 3.12 14.59
CA GLN A 105 14.10 3.85 15.56
C GLN A 105 12.75 4.27 14.97
N TRP A 106 12.15 3.40 14.13
CA TRP A 106 10.82 3.64 13.57
C TRP A 106 9.79 3.79 14.69
N ARG A 107 8.95 4.83 14.61
CA ARG A 107 7.91 5.16 15.61
C ARG A 107 6.49 5.11 15.05
N GLY A 108 6.35 4.93 13.73
CA GLY A 108 5.04 4.78 13.09
C GLY A 108 4.47 3.38 13.27
N ASP A 109 3.27 3.20 12.76
CA ASP A 109 2.56 1.92 12.84
C ASP A 109 3.19 0.84 11.94
N VAL A 110 2.90 -0.41 12.29
CA VAL A 110 3.29 -1.58 11.51
C VAL A 110 2.13 -2.57 11.36
N ILE A 111 2.07 -3.23 10.22
CA ILE A 111 1.19 -4.38 9.97
C ILE A 111 2.03 -5.64 9.96
N VAL A 112 1.64 -6.64 10.76
CA VAL A 112 2.25 -7.96 10.72
C VAL A 112 1.60 -8.79 9.63
N LYS A 113 2.39 -9.14 8.62
CA LYS A 113 1.93 -10.01 7.54
C LYS A 113 2.07 -11.47 7.94
N LEU A 114 0.94 -12.17 7.96
CA LEU A 114 0.90 -13.61 8.17
C LEU A 114 1.10 -14.36 6.84
N GLN A 115 1.71 -15.53 6.93
CA GLN A 115 1.78 -16.44 5.81
C GLN A 115 0.39 -17.04 5.55
N SER A 116 -0.11 -16.85 4.33
CA SER A 116 -1.39 -17.39 3.88
C SER A 116 -1.23 -18.67 3.06
N SER A 117 -2.34 -19.23 2.61
CA SER A 117 -2.39 -20.40 1.71
C SER A 117 -1.59 -20.24 0.42
N THR A 118 -1.35 -18.99 -0.03
CA THR A 118 -0.52 -18.68 -1.19
C THR A 118 0.98 -18.89 -0.94
N LYS A 119 1.39 -19.23 0.29
CA LYS A 119 2.77 -19.47 0.71
C LYS A 119 3.76 -18.36 0.33
N ARG A 120 3.28 -17.12 0.19
CA ARG A 120 4.15 -15.95 0.04
C ARG A 120 4.79 -15.62 1.40
N PHE A 121 5.78 -14.71 1.42
CA PHE A 121 6.43 -14.30 2.66
C PHE A 121 5.42 -13.85 3.73
N GLY A 122 5.75 -14.05 4.97
CA GLY A 122 4.94 -13.72 6.14
C GLY A 122 5.34 -14.56 7.34
N VAL A 123 4.89 -14.16 8.52
CA VAL A 123 5.10 -14.91 9.75
C VAL A 123 4.12 -16.10 9.79
N ALA A 124 4.62 -17.29 10.07
CA ALA A 124 3.74 -18.43 10.31
C ALA A 124 2.92 -18.20 11.58
N LEU A 125 1.64 -18.56 11.58
CA LEU A 125 0.74 -18.34 12.72
C LEU A 125 1.29 -18.93 14.03
N ALA A 126 1.95 -20.08 13.95
CA ALA A 126 2.60 -20.73 15.11
C ALA A 126 3.75 -19.91 15.73
N ASN A 127 4.29 -18.92 15.02
CA ASN A 127 5.43 -18.09 15.46
C ASN A 127 4.99 -16.70 15.95
N LEU A 128 3.70 -16.50 16.22
CA LEU A 128 3.16 -15.23 16.76
C LEU A 128 3.17 -15.16 18.29
N GLN A 129 3.85 -16.07 18.96
CA GLN A 129 3.99 -16.09 20.43
C GLN A 129 5.04 -15.13 20.90
#